data_15145c138332481df43565a0822aa82c
#
_entry.id   15145c138332481df43565a0822aa82c
#
_cell.length_a   1.000
_cell.length_b   1.000
_cell.length_c   1.000
_cell.angle_alpha   90.00
_cell.angle_beta   90.00
_cell.angle_gamma   90.00
#
_symmetry.space_group_name_H-M   'P 1'
#
loop_
_entity.id
_entity.type
_entity.pdbx_description
1 polymer ?
#
loop_
_entity_poly.entity_id
_entity_poly.type
_entity_poly.pdbx_seq_one_letter_code
_entity_poly.pdbx_strand_id
1 'polypeptide(L)'
;MINTVSYRANVRRLIILSALVLLCAVLYMLVEVNFGNSKLFAYSMRIRVPKLIVMLITAFAIGGASIVFQSIINNTIVTPCLLGMNSLYTLIHTAVVFVAGSASIVASNANLAFAVDVMIMGAAATVIYSWLFKKTKHNVLYVLLVGTVLTSFFSSIQSTLTRVMDPNEYDTLLNNLVASFSNVNSEIIVFCLALLALIIFALRKELALLDVLTLGRDQATNL
;
A
#
# COMPACT_ATOMS: atom_id res chain seq x y z
N MET A 1 -17.03 30.05 9.25
CA MET A 1 -15.74 30.77 9.20
C MET A 1 -14.62 29.78 9.48
N ILE A 2 -13.83 29.41 8.49
CA ILE A 2 -12.64 28.60 8.70
C ILE A 2 -11.69 29.44 9.55
N ASN A 3 -11.32 28.92 10.72
CA ASN A 3 -10.45 29.63 11.65
C ASN A 3 -9.07 29.81 10.97
N THR A 4 -8.81 30.99 10.43
CA THR A 4 -7.60 31.32 9.63
C THR A 4 -6.30 31.03 10.41
N VAL A 5 -6.35 31.06 11.73
CA VAL A 5 -5.23 30.71 12.61
C VAL A 5 -4.94 29.20 12.55
N SER A 6 -5.98 28.35 12.56
CA SER A 6 -5.84 26.89 12.44
C SER A 6 -5.31 26.50 11.05
N TYR A 7 -5.81 27.13 9.99
CA TYR A 7 -5.33 26.91 8.62
C TYR A 7 -3.85 27.22 8.47
N ARG A 8 -3.39 28.38 8.92
CA ARG A 8 -1.96 28.77 8.84
C ARG A 8 -1.07 27.84 9.67
N ALA A 9 -1.54 27.38 10.83
CA ALA A 9 -0.80 26.42 11.64
C ALA A 9 -0.66 25.06 10.93
N ASN A 10 -1.72 24.58 10.29
CA ASN A 10 -1.69 23.32 9.54
C ASN A 10 -0.81 23.40 8.30
N VAL A 11 -0.89 24.49 7.53
CA VAL A 11 0.01 24.73 6.37
C VAL A 11 1.47 24.77 6.82
N ARG A 12 1.78 25.48 7.93
CA ARG A 12 3.15 25.50 8.47
C ARG A 12 3.65 24.11 8.86
N ARG A 13 2.81 23.30 9.53
CA ARG A 13 3.16 21.90 9.88
C ARG A 13 3.43 21.06 8.63
N LEU A 14 2.62 21.23 7.60
CA LEU A 14 2.77 20.51 6.33
C LEU A 14 4.06 20.89 5.63
N ILE A 15 4.41 22.19 5.59
CA ILE A 15 5.69 22.68 5.06
C ILE A 15 6.88 22.12 5.85
N ILE A 16 6.81 22.10 7.19
CA ILE A 16 7.87 21.55 8.04
C ILE A 16 8.05 20.05 7.78
N LEU A 17 6.95 19.28 7.69
CA LEU A 17 7.00 17.85 7.40
C LEU A 17 7.56 17.56 6.00
N SER A 18 7.13 18.31 4.98
CA SER A 18 7.66 18.14 3.62
C SER A 18 9.13 18.51 3.52
N ALA A 19 9.56 19.57 4.21
CA ALA A 19 10.97 19.94 4.28
C ALA A 19 11.82 18.87 4.98
N LEU A 20 11.29 18.26 6.05
CA LEU A 20 11.95 17.17 6.76
C LEU A 20 12.09 15.92 5.87
N VAL A 21 11.03 15.55 5.12
CA VAL A 21 11.08 14.43 4.17
C VAL A 21 12.11 14.69 3.07
N LEU A 22 12.15 15.91 2.52
CA LEU A 22 13.16 16.29 1.53
C LEU A 22 14.58 16.23 2.12
N LEU A 23 14.76 16.71 3.33
CA LEU A 23 16.06 16.63 4.02
C LEU A 23 16.49 15.16 4.19
N CYS A 24 15.61 14.30 4.65
CA CYS A 24 15.90 12.87 4.80
C CYS A 24 16.23 12.21 3.45
N ALA A 25 15.50 12.56 2.38
CA ALA A 25 15.77 12.06 1.03
C ALA A 25 17.17 12.49 0.53
N VAL A 26 17.53 13.75 0.74
CA VAL A 26 18.86 14.26 0.39
C VAL A 26 19.95 13.59 1.21
N LEU A 27 19.77 13.45 2.53
CA LEU A 27 20.71 12.75 3.39
C LEU A 27 20.88 11.29 2.94
N TYR A 28 19.80 10.58 2.63
CA TYR A 28 19.87 9.22 2.12
C TYR A 28 20.69 9.11 0.83
N MET A 29 20.59 10.12 -0.05
CA MET A 29 21.35 10.13 -1.29
C MET A 29 22.84 10.47 -1.11
N LEU A 30 23.19 11.21 -0.06
CA LEU A 30 24.55 11.73 0.15
C LEU A 30 25.39 10.92 1.14
N VAL A 31 24.77 10.30 2.16
CA VAL A 31 25.48 9.56 3.21
C VAL A 31 26.30 8.41 2.62
N GLU A 32 27.56 8.29 3.00
CA GLU A 32 28.49 7.23 2.57
C GLU A 32 28.73 7.13 1.05
N VAL A 33 28.49 8.20 0.31
CA VAL A 33 28.77 8.25 -1.13
C VAL A 33 30.18 8.77 -1.35
N ASN A 34 30.96 8.05 -2.14
CA ASN A 34 32.31 8.47 -2.50
C ASN A 34 32.26 9.46 -3.64
N PHE A 35 32.46 10.75 -3.36
CA PHE A 35 32.50 11.83 -4.35
C PHE A 35 33.82 11.91 -5.11
N GLY A 36 34.90 11.30 -4.61
CA GLY A 36 36.22 11.34 -5.22
C GLY A 36 36.36 10.44 -6.45
N ASN A 37 35.45 9.45 -6.62
CA ASN A 37 35.51 8.52 -7.75
C ASN A 37 34.18 8.50 -8.52
N SER A 38 34.19 9.02 -9.72
CA SER A 38 33.00 9.13 -10.58
C SER A 38 32.32 7.79 -10.86
N LYS A 39 33.07 6.68 -10.95
CA LYS A 39 32.49 5.33 -11.18
C LYS A 39 31.75 4.84 -9.92
N LEU A 40 32.32 5.04 -8.73
CA LEU A 40 31.67 4.67 -7.49
C LEU A 40 30.44 5.53 -7.20
N PHE A 41 30.51 6.81 -7.52
CA PHE A 41 29.36 7.72 -7.44
C PHE A 41 28.21 7.23 -8.35
N ALA A 42 28.48 6.99 -9.62
CA ALA A 42 27.47 6.51 -10.57
C ALA A 42 26.86 5.17 -10.13
N TYR A 43 27.66 4.25 -9.62
CA TYR A 43 27.19 2.97 -9.08
C TYR A 43 26.25 3.17 -7.87
N SER A 44 26.63 4.02 -6.91
CA SER A 44 25.80 4.33 -5.74
C SER A 44 24.47 4.95 -6.15
N MET A 45 24.47 5.89 -7.10
CA MET A 45 23.25 6.50 -7.61
C MET A 45 22.34 5.51 -8.32
N ARG A 46 22.90 4.60 -9.13
CA ARG A 46 22.14 3.56 -9.81
C ARG A 46 21.37 2.63 -8.85
N ILE A 47 21.87 2.43 -7.64
CA ILE A 47 21.20 1.61 -6.63
C ILE A 47 20.22 2.45 -5.78
N ARG A 48 20.60 3.67 -5.40
CA ARG A 48 19.84 4.49 -4.45
C ARG A 48 18.62 5.16 -5.08
N VAL A 49 18.75 5.63 -6.32
CA VAL A 49 17.65 6.33 -7.01
C VAL A 49 16.40 5.44 -7.13
N PRO A 50 16.47 4.19 -7.64
CA PRO A 50 15.29 3.33 -7.68
C PRO A 50 14.67 3.07 -6.31
N LYS A 51 15.50 2.87 -5.28
CA LYS A 51 15.01 2.66 -3.90
C LYS A 51 14.24 3.88 -3.38
N LEU A 52 14.77 5.08 -3.58
CA LEU A 52 14.11 6.31 -3.19
C LEU A 52 12.78 6.49 -3.93
N ILE A 53 12.76 6.23 -5.23
CA ILE A 53 11.52 6.30 -6.04
C ILE A 53 10.46 5.34 -5.49
N VAL A 54 10.83 4.09 -5.20
CA VAL A 54 9.89 3.11 -4.65
C VAL A 54 9.39 3.54 -3.27
N MET A 55 10.26 4.07 -2.39
CA MET A 55 9.84 4.60 -1.09
C MET A 55 8.79 5.72 -1.26
N LEU A 56 9.00 6.64 -2.19
CA LEU A 56 8.06 7.74 -2.45
C LEU A 56 6.73 7.22 -3.03
N ILE A 57 6.78 6.31 -4.01
CA ILE A 57 5.58 5.69 -4.58
C ILE A 57 4.77 4.97 -3.50
N THR A 58 5.44 4.17 -2.67
CA THR A 58 4.81 3.41 -1.60
C THR A 58 4.18 4.33 -0.55
N ALA A 59 4.91 5.37 -0.12
CA ALA A 59 4.39 6.37 0.81
C ALA A 59 3.16 7.10 0.26
N PHE A 60 3.20 7.49 -1.01
CA PHE A 60 2.08 8.15 -1.68
C PHE A 60 0.87 7.21 -1.82
N ALA A 61 1.09 5.97 -2.25
CA ALA A 61 0.02 4.98 -2.44
C ALA A 61 -0.66 4.62 -1.12
N ILE A 62 0.12 4.30 -0.07
CA ILE A 62 -0.41 3.94 1.25
C ILE A 62 -1.09 5.14 1.91
N GLY A 63 -0.46 6.32 1.85
CA GLY A 63 -1.03 7.55 2.40
C GLY A 63 -2.32 7.95 1.70
N GLY A 64 -2.33 7.93 0.36
CA GLY A 64 -3.52 8.22 -0.45
C GLY A 64 -4.65 7.23 -0.17
N ALA A 65 -4.38 5.93 -0.19
CA ALA A 65 -5.36 4.90 0.14
C ALA A 65 -5.93 5.07 1.56
N SER A 66 -5.08 5.43 2.53
CA SER A 66 -5.52 5.67 3.91
C SER A 66 -6.44 6.88 4.02
N ILE A 67 -6.12 7.99 3.33
CA ILE A 67 -6.97 9.19 3.32
C ILE A 67 -8.32 8.90 2.67
N VAL A 68 -8.34 8.24 1.52
CA VAL A 68 -9.59 7.83 0.86
C VAL A 68 -10.45 6.99 1.79
N PHE A 69 -9.83 6.01 2.43
CA PHE A 69 -10.51 5.10 3.34
C PHE A 69 -11.08 5.81 4.58
N GLN A 70 -10.30 6.69 5.19
CA GLN A 70 -10.71 7.53 6.33
C GLN A 70 -11.88 8.45 5.97
N SER A 71 -11.86 9.01 4.76
CA SER A 71 -12.95 9.86 4.24
C SER A 71 -14.25 9.08 4.05
N ILE A 72 -14.18 7.87 3.49
CA ILE A 72 -15.36 7.01 3.28
C ILE A 72 -15.99 6.59 4.61
N ILE A 73 -15.17 6.25 5.60
CA ILE A 73 -15.64 5.80 6.93
C ILE A 73 -15.97 7.00 7.84
N ASN A 74 -15.56 8.20 7.45
CA ASN A 74 -15.61 9.42 8.27
C ASN A 74 -14.96 9.23 9.66
N ASN A 75 -13.79 8.57 9.64
CA ASN A 75 -13.01 8.30 10.85
C ASN A 75 -11.51 8.28 10.53
N THR A 76 -10.74 9.15 11.19
CA THR A 76 -9.31 9.35 10.95
C THR A 76 -8.41 8.25 11.54
N ILE A 77 -8.95 7.36 12.37
CA ILE A 77 -8.17 6.28 13.02
C ILE A 77 -8.12 5.04 12.14
N VAL A 78 -9.15 4.82 11.32
CA VAL A 78 -9.30 3.59 10.55
C VAL A 78 -8.47 3.65 9.27
N THR A 79 -7.62 2.65 9.08
CA THR A 79 -6.82 2.48 7.86
C THR A 79 -7.11 1.13 7.21
N PRO A 80 -6.83 0.93 5.90
CA PRO A 80 -7.00 -0.35 5.24
C PRO A 80 -6.28 -1.52 5.94
N CYS A 81 -5.12 -1.25 6.54
CA CYS A 81 -4.35 -2.26 7.27
C CYS A 81 -5.12 -2.85 8.47
N LEU A 82 -5.90 -2.03 9.19
CA LEU A 82 -6.71 -2.48 10.32
C LEU A 82 -7.85 -3.41 9.92
N LEU A 83 -8.22 -3.43 8.65
CA LEU A 83 -9.24 -4.33 8.11
C LEU A 83 -8.68 -5.66 7.60
N GLY A 84 -7.41 -5.94 7.84
CA GLY A 84 -6.79 -7.18 7.44
C GLY A 84 -6.33 -7.22 5.97
N MET A 85 -6.19 -6.09 5.30
CA MET A 85 -5.67 -6.05 3.93
C MET A 85 -4.29 -6.71 3.82
N ASN A 86 -3.43 -6.51 4.82
CA ASN A 86 -2.11 -7.12 4.85
C ASN A 86 -2.19 -8.64 4.98
N SER A 87 -3.07 -9.15 5.87
CA SER A 87 -3.27 -10.60 6.03
C SER A 87 -3.94 -11.24 4.81
N LEU A 88 -4.81 -10.51 4.12
CA LEU A 88 -5.37 -10.95 2.85
C LEU A 88 -4.29 -11.06 1.77
N TYR A 89 -3.39 -10.09 1.67
CA TYR A 89 -2.26 -10.14 0.74
C TYR A 89 -1.36 -11.35 1.02
N THR A 90 -0.95 -11.54 2.27
CA THR A 90 -0.08 -12.67 2.64
C THR A 90 -0.75 -14.01 2.36
N LEU A 91 -2.07 -14.13 2.61
CA LEU A 91 -2.84 -15.32 2.28
C LEU A 91 -2.88 -15.58 0.77
N ILE A 92 -3.20 -14.56 -0.05
CA ILE A 92 -3.28 -14.69 -1.51
C ILE A 92 -1.92 -15.11 -2.07
N HIS A 93 -0.84 -14.42 -1.70
CA HIS A 93 0.49 -14.75 -2.17
C HIS A 93 0.92 -16.16 -1.75
N THR A 94 0.64 -16.56 -0.50
CA THR A 94 0.89 -17.94 -0.03
C THR A 94 0.08 -18.96 -0.82
N ALA A 95 -1.19 -18.67 -1.11
CA ALA A 95 -2.04 -19.57 -1.89
C ALA A 95 -1.56 -19.72 -3.35
N VAL A 96 -1.12 -18.62 -3.98
CA VAL A 96 -0.56 -18.64 -5.33
C VAL A 96 0.71 -19.49 -5.38
N VAL A 97 1.64 -19.31 -4.42
CA VAL A 97 2.86 -20.13 -4.35
C VAL A 97 2.53 -21.60 -4.05
N PHE A 98 1.59 -21.87 -3.15
CA PHE A 98 1.16 -23.23 -2.79
C PHE A 98 0.55 -23.99 -3.97
N VAL A 99 -0.27 -23.32 -4.79
CA VAL A 99 -0.96 -23.96 -5.92
C VAL A 99 -0.09 -24.04 -7.18
N ALA A 100 0.63 -22.97 -7.48
CA ALA A 100 1.42 -22.87 -8.70
C ALA A 100 2.85 -23.44 -8.54
N GLY A 101 3.34 -23.52 -7.30
CA GLY A 101 4.74 -23.84 -6.98
C GLY A 101 5.67 -22.64 -7.18
N SER A 102 6.75 -22.58 -6.41
CA SER A 102 7.76 -21.52 -6.49
C SER A 102 8.53 -21.51 -7.82
N ALA A 103 8.62 -22.65 -8.49
CA ALA A 103 9.28 -22.82 -9.79
C ALA A 103 8.37 -22.55 -11.01
N SER A 104 7.11 -22.18 -10.80
CA SER A 104 6.18 -21.90 -11.90
C SER A 104 6.62 -20.65 -12.70
N ILE A 105 6.20 -20.56 -13.97
CA ILE A 105 6.45 -19.41 -14.83
C ILE A 105 5.93 -18.10 -14.20
N VAL A 106 4.84 -18.21 -13.44
CA VAL A 106 4.25 -17.06 -12.72
C VAL A 106 5.13 -16.63 -11.56
N ALA A 107 5.64 -17.55 -10.76
CA ALA A 107 6.50 -17.24 -9.62
C ALA A 107 7.93 -16.88 -10.04
N SER A 108 8.44 -17.44 -11.15
CA SER A 108 9.80 -17.18 -11.65
C SER A 108 9.95 -15.80 -12.30
N ASN A 109 8.86 -15.23 -12.83
CA ASN A 109 8.86 -13.89 -13.42
C ASN A 109 8.25 -12.88 -12.46
N ALA A 110 9.09 -12.06 -11.82
CA ALA A 110 8.69 -11.10 -10.82
C ALA A 110 7.59 -10.11 -11.31
N ASN A 111 7.61 -9.71 -12.58
CA ASN A 111 6.60 -8.82 -13.16
C ASN A 111 5.25 -9.50 -13.32
N LEU A 112 5.23 -10.77 -13.75
CA LEU A 112 3.99 -11.56 -13.85
C LEU A 112 3.43 -11.90 -12.47
N ALA A 113 4.29 -12.32 -11.53
CA ALA A 113 3.88 -12.58 -10.14
C ALA A 113 3.21 -11.35 -9.54
N PHE A 114 3.84 -10.19 -9.66
CA PHE A 114 3.28 -8.93 -9.17
C PHE A 114 1.94 -8.58 -9.83
N ALA A 115 1.82 -8.72 -11.15
CA ALA A 115 0.58 -8.43 -11.88
C ALA A 115 -0.57 -9.36 -11.45
N VAL A 116 -0.29 -10.65 -11.29
CA VAL A 116 -1.26 -11.66 -10.82
C VAL A 116 -1.70 -11.35 -9.39
N ASP A 117 -0.75 -11.09 -8.48
CA ASP A 117 -1.04 -10.74 -7.09
C ASP A 117 -1.92 -9.49 -7.00
N VAL A 118 -1.61 -8.43 -7.75
CA VAL A 118 -2.39 -7.20 -7.78
C VAL A 118 -3.80 -7.43 -8.31
N MET A 119 -3.97 -8.23 -9.36
CA MET A 119 -5.29 -8.53 -9.92
C MET A 119 -6.15 -9.35 -8.96
N ILE A 120 -5.58 -10.43 -8.40
CA ILE A 120 -6.30 -11.30 -7.45
C ILE A 120 -6.63 -10.51 -6.18
N MET A 121 -5.65 -9.77 -5.64
CA MET A 121 -5.83 -8.94 -4.45
C MET A 121 -6.90 -7.86 -4.68
N GLY A 122 -6.85 -7.17 -5.82
CA GLY A 122 -7.82 -6.13 -6.17
C GLY A 122 -9.24 -6.69 -6.27
N ALA A 123 -9.41 -7.84 -6.95
CA ALA A 123 -10.70 -8.50 -7.06
C ALA A 123 -11.21 -8.99 -5.69
N ALA A 124 -10.40 -9.72 -4.94
CA ALA A 124 -10.76 -10.25 -3.63
C ALA A 124 -11.10 -9.12 -2.64
N ALA A 125 -10.25 -8.09 -2.57
CA ALA A 125 -10.49 -6.94 -1.71
C ALA A 125 -11.79 -6.22 -2.08
N THR A 126 -12.04 -5.97 -3.37
CA THR A 126 -13.27 -5.31 -3.82
C THR A 126 -14.52 -6.10 -3.41
N VAL A 127 -14.53 -7.41 -3.60
CA VAL A 127 -15.67 -8.26 -3.23
C VAL A 127 -15.87 -8.27 -1.72
N ILE A 128 -14.82 -8.57 -0.95
CA ILE A 128 -14.89 -8.71 0.51
C ILE A 128 -15.30 -7.39 1.17
N TYR A 129 -14.64 -6.29 0.82
CA TYR A 129 -14.89 -5.00 1.49
C TYR A 129 -16.17 -4.33 1.00
N SER A 130 -16.60 -4.52 -0.25
CA SER A 130 -17.93 -4.07 -0.71
C SER A 130 -19.04 -4.78 0.06
N TRP A 131 -18.90 -6.08 0.27
CA TRP A 131 -19.85 -6.86 1.07
C TRP A 131 -19.84 -6.40 2.55
N LEU A 132 -18.65 -6.23 3.12
CA LEU A 132 -18.46 -5.75 4.48
C LEU A 132 -19.17 -4.40 4.72
N PHE A 133 -18.91 -3.42 3.87
CA PHE A 133 -19.50 -2.07 4.00
C PHE A 133 -21.02 -2.08 3.85
N LYS A 134 -21.56 -2.89 2.94
CA LYS A 134 -23.02 -3.06 2.80
C LYS A 134 -23.65 -3.65 4.07
N LYS A 135 -23.01 -4.65 4.67
CA LYS A 135 -23.54 -5.34 5.87
C LYS A 135 -23.42 -4.51 7.14
N THR A 136 -22.35 -3.78 7.32
CA THR A 136 -22.09 -2.98 8.53
C THR A 136 -22.79 -1.64 8.51
N LYS A 137 -23.48 -1.27 7.41
CA LYS A 137 -24.13 0.04 7.21
C LYS A 137 -23.18 1.20 7.54
N HIS A 138 -21.89 1.05 7.25
CA HIS A 138 -20.83 2.02 7.53
C HIS A 138 -20.60 2.33 9.03
N ASN A 139 -21.08 1.49 9.93
CA ASN A 139 -20.81 1.65 11.36
C ASN A 139 -19.34 1.28 11.64
N VAL A 140 -18.56 2.27 12.08
CA VAL A 140 -17.12 2.17 12.28
C VAL A 140 -16.74 1.02 13.23
N LEU A 141 -17.47 0.87 14.35
CA LEU A 141 -17.19 -0.17 15.34
C LEU A 141 -17.38 -1.57 14.76
N TYR A 142 -18.46 -1.80 14.01
CA TYR A 142 -18.68 -3.07 13.34
C TYR A 142 -17.66 -3.32 12.24
N VAL A 143 -17.27 -2.30 11.48
CA VAL A 143 -16.22 -2.42 10.44
C VAL A 143 -14.91 -2.85 11.07
N LEU A 144 -14.49 -2.23 12.17
CA LEU A 144 -13.25 -2.61 12.89
C LEU A 144 -13.34 -4.01 13.48
N LEU A 145 -14.45 -4.36 14.13
CA LEU A 145 -14.64 -5.68 14.74
C LEU A 145 -14.57 -6.79 13.66
N VAL A 146 -15.31 -6.64 12.57
CA VAL A 146 -15.27 -7.62 11.48
C VAL A 146 -13.90 -7.64 10.81
N GLY A 147 -13.24 -6.48 10.66
CA GLY A 147 -11.89 -6.38 10.14
C GLY A 147 -10.87 -7.18 10.96
N THR A 148 -10.92 -7.10 12.29
CA THR A 148 -10.03 -7.88 13.17
C THR A 148 -10.30 -9.38 13.09
N VAL A 149 -11.57 -9.78 12.98
CA VAL A 149 -11.96 -11.19 12.78
C VAL A 149 -11.45 -11.71 11.43
N LEU A 150 -11.63 -10.92 10.35
CA LEU A 150 -11.10 -11.25 9.01
C LEU A 150 -9.58 -11.38 9.02
N THR A 151 -8.88 -10.48 9.71
CA THR A 151 -7.42 -10.55 9.89
C THR A 151 -7.00 -11.88 10.49
N SER A 152 -7.62 -12.27 11.59
CA SER A 152 -7.34 -13.54 12.28
C SER A 152 -7.68 -14.75 11.42
N PHE A 153 -8.79 -14.69 10.69
CA PHE A 153 -9.24 -15.74 9.78
C PHE A 153 -8.25 -15.95 8.62
N PHE A 154 -7.85 -14.87 7.93
CA PHE A 154 -6.86 -14.94 6.85
C PHE A 154 -5.50 -15.45 7.34
N SER A 155 -5.04 -14.96 8.50
CA SER A 155 -3.78 -15.41 9.11
C SER A 155 -3.82 -16.88 9.50
N SER A 156 -4.95 -17.39 9.98
CA SER A 156 -5.12 -18.80 10.33
C SER A 156 -5.05 -19.70 9.09
N ILE A 157 -5.72 -19.32 8.00
CA ILE A 157 -5.64 -20.09 6.75
C ILE A 157 -4.21 -20.04 6.21
N GLN A 158 -3.59 -18.87 6.15
CA GLN A 158 -2.22 -18.70 5.69
C GLN A 158 -1.24 -19.58 6.51
N SER A 159 -1.37 -19.60 7.84
CA SER A 159 -0.55 -20.44 8.72
C SER A 159 -0.79 -21.94 8.50
N THR A 160 -1.99 -22.32 8.12
CA THR A 160 -2.31 -23.72 7.78
C THR A 160 -1.64 -24.13 6.47
N LEU A 161 -1.73 -23.27 5.43
CA LEU A 161 -1.08 -23.53 4.14
C LEU A 161 0.44 -23.64 4.28
N THR A 162 1.06 -22.74 5.04
CA THR A 162 2.53 -22.78 5.24
C THR A 162 3.02 -24.00 6.00
N ARG A 163 2.19 -24.61 6.87
CA ARG A 163 2.55 -25.86 7.57
C ARG A 163 2.55 -27.09 6.67
N VAL A 164 1.80 -27.06 5.58
CA VAL A 164 1.69 -28.18 4.63
C VAL A 164 2.61 -27.96 3.42
N MET A 165 3.16 -26.77 3.26
CA MET A 165 4.04 -26.39 2.15
C MET A 165 5.41 -27.08 2.27
N ASP A 166 6.04 -27.35 1.13
CA ASP A 166 7.42 -27.82 1.08
C ASP A 166 8.37 -26.77 1.71
N PRO A 167 9.34 -27.17 2.55
CA PRO A 167 10.27 -26.25 3.21
C PRO A 167 11.02 -25.31 2.26
N ASN A 168 11.41 -25.78 1.06
CA ASN A 168 12.12 -24.95 0.09
C ASN A 168 11.19 -23.87 -0.51
N GLU A 169 9.92 -24.21 -0.73
CA GLU A 169 8.92 -23.24 -1.20
C GLU A 169 8.59 -22.22 -0.09
N TYR A 170 8.55 -22.65 1.16
CA TYR A 170 8.34 -21.77 2.30
C TYR A 170 9.47 -20.74 2.46
N ASP A 171 10.73 -21.14 2.31
CA ASP A 171 11.86 -20.21 2.36
C ASP A 171 11.79 -19.16 1.24
N THR A 172 11.41 -19.59 0.04
CA THR A 172 11.21 -18.68 -1.09
C THR A 172 10.04 -17.72 -0.83
N LEU A 173 8.96 -18.21 -0.28
CA LEU A 173 7.79 -17.42 0.12
C LEU A 173 8.17 -16.35 1.14
N LEU A 174 8.91 -16.72 2.20
CA LEU A 174 9.35 -15.79 3.24
C LEU A 174 10.17 -14.64 2.67
N ASN A 175 11.12 -14.94 1.78
CA ASN A 175 11.94 -13.92 1.13
C ASN A 175 11.10 -12.91 0.32
N ASN A 176 9.98 -13.35 -0.26
CA ASN A 176 9.09 -12.50 -1.03
C ASN A 176 8.09 -11.72 -0.14
N LEU A 177 7.65 -12.30 0.97
CA LEU A 177 6.70 -11.66 1.89
C LEU A 177 7.34 -10.59 2.78
N VAL A 178 8.66 -10.67 3.03
CA VAL A 178 9.36 -9.65 3.80
C VAL A 178 9.52 -8.40 2.95
N ALA A 179 8.70 -7.39 3.24
CA ALA A 179 8.80 -6.10 2.58
C ALA A 179 10.20 -5.49 2.81
N SER A 180 10.94 -5.29 1.74
CA SER A 180 12.30 -4.76 1.80
C SER A 180 12.55 -3.75 0.69
N PHE A 181 13.11 -2.59 1.07
CA PHE A 181 13.64 -1.63 0.12
C PHE A 181 15.11 -1.92 -0.26
N SER A 182 15.69 -3.00 0.25
CA SER A 182 17.08 -3.36 -0.04
C SER A 182 17.25 -3.98 -1.44
N ASN A 183 16.27 -4.76 -1.86
CA ASN A 183 16.27 -5.43 -3.18
C ASN A 183 15.06 -4.96 -3.98
N VAL A 184 15.26 -3.92 -4.78
CA VAL A 184 14.21 -3.29 -5.60
C VAL A 184 14.36 -3.71 -7.05
N ASN A 185 13.32 -4.31 -7.62
CA ASN A 185 13.26 -4.57 -9.06
C ASN A 185 12.82 -3.30 -9.80
N SER A 186 13.77 -2.73 -10.57
CA SER A 186 13.54 -1.49 -11.31
C SER A 186 12.48 -1.60 -12.41
N GLU A 187 12.23 -2.78 -12.95
CA GLU A 187 11.23 -3.01 -14.01
C GLU A 187 9.81 -2.84 -13.45
N ILE A 188 9.57 -3.30 -12.22
CA ILE A 188 8.26 -3.18 -11.55
C ILE A 188 7.91 -1.71 -11.26
N ILE A 189 8.90 -0.83 -11.08
CA ILE A 189 8.66 0.59 -10.77
C ILE A 189 7.81 1.26 -11.85
N VAL A 190 8.15 1.05 -13.10
CA VAL A 190 7.44 1.65 -14.24
C VAL A 190 6.01 1.14 -14.30
N PHE A 191 5.83 -0.16 -14.10
CA PHE A 191 4.50 -0.79 -14.05
C PHE A 191 3.65 -0.25 -12.88
N CYS A 192 4.24 -0.13 -11.69
CA CYS A 192 3.55 0.46 -10.51
C CYS A 192 3.14 1.90 -10.75
N LEU A 193 4.01 2.72 -11.33
CA LEU A 193 3.68 4.11 -11.66
C LEU A 193 2.55 4.21 -12.69
N ALA A 194 2.60 3.40 -13.74
CA ALA A 194 1.57 3.37 -14.77
C ALA A 194 0.21 2.94 -14.17
N LEU A 195 0.22 1.89 -13.34
CA LEU A 195 -0.98 1.40 -12.67
C LEU A 195 -1.56 2.44 -11.70
N LEU A 196 -0.70 3.08 -10.90
CA LEU A 196 -1.12 4.12 -9.96
C LEU A 196 -1.73 5.33 -10.70
N ALA A 197 -1.08 5.78 -11.78
CA ALA A 197 -1.59 6.87 -12.62
C ALA A 197 -2.94 6.50 -13.24
N LEU A 198 -3.08 5.28 -13.74
CA LEU A 198 -4.34 4.77 -14.31
C LEU A 198 -5.47 4.76 -13.25
N ILE A 199 -5.19 4.27 -12.05
CA ILE A 199 -6.17 4.24 -10.95
C ILE A 199 -6.59 5.67 -10.58
N ILE A 200 -5.65 6.59 -10.40
CA ILE A 200 -5.95 8.00 -10.07
C ILE A 200 -6.80 8.64 -11.19
N PHE A 201 -6.43 8.39 -12.46
CA PHE A 201 -7.16 8.93 -13.59
C PHE A 201 -8.58 8.34 -13.70
N ALA A 202 -8.73 7.04 -13.51
CA ALA A 202 -10.02 6.36 -13.54
C ALA A 202 -10.95 6.85 -12.41
N LEU A 203 -10.41 7.03 -11.21
CA LEU A 203 -11.17 7.41 -10.01
C LEU A 203 -11.18 8.92 -9.75
N ARG A 204 -10.71 9.76 -10.69
CA ARG A 204 -10.60 11.21 -10.47
C ARG A 204 -11.91 11.90 -10.08
N LYS A 205 -13.05 11.40 -10.59
CA LYS A 205 -14.37 11.94 -10.27
C LYS A 205 -14.79 11.57 -8.86
N GLU A 206 -14.58 10.32 -8.47
CA GLU A 206 -14.87 9.81 -7.13
C GLU A 206 -13.97 10.45 -6.09
N LEU A 207 -12.70 10.69 -6.42
CA LEU A 207 -11.76 11.40 -5.54
C LEU A 207 -12.18 12.85 -5.30
N ALA A 208 -12.76 13.52 -6.29
CA ALA A 208 -13.28 14.88 -6.12
C ALA A 208 -14.51 14.93 -5.18
N LEU A 209 -15.24 13.82 -5.02
CA LEU A 209 -16.37 13.73 -4.10
C LEU A 209 -15.97 13.48 -2.66
N LEU A 210 -14.71 13.14 -2.39
CA LEU A 210 -14.24 12.85 -1.01
C LEU A 210 -14.42 14.04 -0.08
N ASP A 211 -14.22 15.26 -0.56
CA ASP A 211 -14.41 16.48 0.25
C ASP A 211 -15.85 16.61 0.73
N VAL A 212 -16.82 16.23 -0.11
CA VAL A 212 -18.25 16.24 0.26
C VAL A 212 -18.54 15.14 1.28
N LEU A 213 -17.93 13.95 1.16
CA LEU A 213 -18.10 12.86 2.12
C LEU A 213 -17.56 13.20 3.50
N THR A 214 -16.52 14.01 3.60
CA THR A 214 -15.95 14.45 4.90
C THR A 214 -16.87 15.38 5.68
N LEU A 215 -17.86 16.01 5.05
CA LEU A 215 -18.88 16.82 5.73
C LEU A 215 -19.89 15.98 6.52
N GLY A 216 -19.86 14.68 6.35
CA GLY A 216 -20.79 13.73 6.96
C GLY A 216 -21.96 13.38 6.05
N ARG A 217 -22.55 12.20 6.32
CA ARG A 217 -23.54 11.57 5.45
C ARG A 217 -24.80 12.44 5.24
N ASP A 218 -25.28 13.09 6.32
CA ASP A 218 -26.52 13.87 6.26
C ASP A 218 -26.37 15.13 5.41
N GLN A 219 -25.18 15.72 5.39
CA GLN A 219 -24.88 16.87 4.53
C GLN A 219 -24.55 16.46 3.09
N ALA A 220 -23.86 15.34 2.91
CA ALA A 220 -23.49 14.83 1.61
C ALA A 220 -24.71 14.35 0.78
N THR A 221 -25.81 13.96 1.41
CA THR A 221 -27.06 13.55 0.72
C THR A 221 -27.93 14.72 0.29
N ASN A 222 -27.67 15.92 0.80
CA ASN A 222 -28.43 17.14 0.50
C ASN A 222 -27.71 18.09 -0.46
N LEU A 223 -26.51 17.74 -0.93
CA LEU A 223 -25.71 18.44 -1.93
C LEU A 223 -25.73 17.69 -3.26
#